data_f8d71c1719abcbf3483a0573844606f3
#
_entry.id   f8d71c1719abcbf3483a0573844606f3
#
_cell.length_a   1.000
_cell.length_b   1.000
_cell.length_c   1.000
_cell.angle_alpha   90.00
_cell.angle_beta   90.00
_cell.angle_gamma   90.00
#
_symmetry.space_group_name_H-M   'P 1'
#
loop_
_entity.id
_entity.type
_entity.pdbx_description
1 polymer ?
#
loop_
_entity_poly.entity_id
_entity_poly.type
_entity_poly.pdbx_seq_one_letter_code
_entity_poly.pdbx_strand_id
1 'polypeptide(L)'
;MSNVKQNLNPLIKTELHKYKSDWLKERQKLEKDDNVEDKIDIYEIFDIIRTITDPEHPYNLEELNIISLDDISVDNDNRLITVYFSPTIENCGFASLIGLSIKKKLLNFISPKYNIDVLIKEPKNENDKNLNKQMNDKERLEASNLNKNIIDFYSEATIDTEEYLNFLKS
;
A
#
# COMPACT_ATOMS: atom_id res chain seq x y z
N MET A 1 25.27 -17.93 -11.80
CA MET A 1 23.84 -18.22 -11.52
C MET A 1 23.59 -17.95 -10.04
N SER A 2 23.07 -16.79 -9.73
CA SER A 2 22.73 -16.45 -8.35
C SER A 2 21.46 -17.24 -7.97
N ASN A 3 21.58 -18.15 -7.02
CA ASN A 3 20.43 -18.77 -6.37
C ASN A 3 19.64 -17.67 -5.65
N VAL A 4 18.62 -17.13 -6.32
CA VAL A 4 17.59 -16.33 -5.65
C VAL A 4 16.92 -17.28 -4.66
N LYS A 5 17.14 -17.08 -3.37
CA LYS A 5 16.45 -17.82 -2.33
C LYS A 5 14.98 -17.37 -2.39
N GLN A 6 14.15 -18.13 -3.09
CA GLN A 6 12.71 -18.00 -3.00
C GLN A 6 12.30 -18.36 -1.58
N ASN A 7 11.57 -17.48 -0.93
CA ASN A 7 10.97 -17.80 0.37
C ASN A 7 9.72 -18.65 0.12
N LEU A 8 9.91 -19.96 -0.02
CA LEU A 8 8.85 -20.92 -0.34
C LEU A 8 7.79 -21.04 0.77
N ASN A 9 8.08 -20.60 1.99
CA ASN A 9 7.19 -20.63 3.13
C ASN A 9 7.25 -19.29 3.88
N PRO A 10 6.51 -18.26 3.44
CA PRO A 10 6.41 -17.02 4.19
C PRO A 10 5.74 -17.25 5.54
N LEU A 11 6.16 -16.50 6.56
CA LEU A 11 5.45 -16.46 7.84
C LEU A 11 4.16 -15.68 7.66
N ILE A 12 3.03 -16.37 7.75
CA ILE A 12 1.71 -15.77 7.59
C ILE A 12 1.21 -15.28 8.94
N LYS A 13 0.76 -14.03 8.99
CA LYS A 13 0.13 -13.44 10.16
C LYS A 13 -1.27 -14.04 10.35
N THR A 14 -1.49 -14.73 11.46
CA THR A 14 -2.77 -15.38 11.77
C THR A 14 -3.82 -14.44 12.35
N GLU A 15 -3.39 -13.32 12.95
CA GLU A 15 -4.27 -12.30 13.50
C GLU A 15 -4.20 -11.05 12.63
N LEU A 16 -5.22 -10.84 11.82
CA LEU A 16 -5.39 -9.62 11.02
C LEU A 16 -5.87 -8.47 11.90
N HIS A 17 -5.54 -7.26 11.51
CA HIS A 17 -5.96 -6.07 12.23
C HIS A 17 -7.48 -5.96 12.24
N LYS A 18 -8.06 -5.97 13.45
CA LYS A 18 -9.48 -5.73 13.68
C LYS A 18 -9.65 -4.32 14.24
N TYR A 19 -10.40 -3.50 13.55
CA TYR A 19 -10.70 -2.16 14.05
C TYR A 19 -11.49 -2.23 15.34
N LYS A 20 -11.19 -1.33 16.29
CA LYS A 20 -12.06 -1.11 17.43
C LYS A 20 -13.36 -0.52 16.92
N SER A 21 -14.48 -1.09 17.33
CA SER A 21 -15.82 -0.61 16.95
C SER A 21 -16.06 0.89 17.20
N ASP A 22 -15.32 1.44 18.14
CA ASP A 22 -15.42 2.85 18.53
C ASP A 22 -14.79 3.79 17.49
N TRP A 23 -13.69 3.39 16.84
CA TRP A 23 -13.08 4.14 15.75
C TRP A 23 -14.02 4.25 14.54
N LEU A 24 -14.65 3.14 14.14
CA LEU A 24 -15.62 3.13 13.04
C LEU A 24 -16.81 4.07 13.31
N LYS A 25 -17.31 4.09 14.55
CA LYS A 25 -18.41 4.97 14.95
C LYS A 25 -18.00 6.45 14.96
N GLU A 26 -16.77 6.74 15.39
CA GLU A 26 -16.24 8.10 15.41
C GLU A 26 -16.05 8.64 14.00
N ARG A 27 -15.52 7.82 13.09
CA ARG A 27 -15.37 8.17 11.68
C ARG A 27 -16.71 8.42 11.00
N GLN A 28 -17.71 7.56 11.19
CA GLN A 28 -19.06 7.76 10.66
C GLN A 28 -19.74 9.04 11.15
N LYS A 29 -19.35 9.56 12.33
CA LYS A 29 -19.82 10.86 12.82
C LYS A 29 -19.14 12.03 12.11
N LEU A 30 -17.82 11.92 11.85
CA LEU A 30 -17.05 12.95 11.17
C LEU A 30 -17.45 13.08 9.70
N GLU A 31 -17.73 11.99 9.02
CA GLU A 31 -18.21 11.97 7.62
C GLU A 31 -19.58 12.66 7.42
N LYS A 32 -20.34 12.84 8.49
CA LYS A 32 -21.66 13.52 8.46
C LYS A 32 -21.61 15.02 8.71
N ASP A 33 -20.44 15.55 9.04
CA ASP A 33 -20.26 16.98 9.32
C ASP A 33 -19.56 17.68 8.16
N ASP A 34 -20.35 18.27 7.25
CA ASP A 34 -19.88 19.00 6.07
C ASP A 34 -18.94 20.19 6.39
N ASN A 35 -18.79 20.57 7.65
CA ASN A 35 -17.94 21.68 8.09
C ASN A 35 -16.55 21.23 8.57
N VAL A 36 -16.29 19.94 8.68
CA VAL A 36 -15.00 19.40 9.09
C VAL A 36 -14.19 19.06 7.85
N GLU A 37 -13.00 19.64 7.72
CA GLU A 37 -12.04 19.24 6.67
C GLU A 37 -11.74 17.75 6.86
N ASP A 38 -12.03 16.96 5.82
CA ASP A 38 -11.83 15.51 5.82
C ASP A 38 -10.32 15.20 5.88
N LYS A 39 -9.84 14.95 7.10
CA LYS A 39 -8.44 14.62 7.36
C LYS A 39 -8.24 13.13 7.17
N ILE A 40 -7.29 12.79 6.32
CA ILE A 40 -6.86 11.42 6.11
C ILE A 40 -6.17 10.90 7.36
N ASP A 41 -6.46 9.66 7.75
CA ASP A 41 -5.81 8.98 8.87
C ASP A 41 -5.02 7.73 8.42
N ILE A 42 -4.20 7.19 9.33
CA ILE A 42 -3.37 6.02 9.06
C ILE A 42 -4.19 4.76 8.78
N TYR A 43 -5.38 4.64 9.37
CA TYR A 43 -6.26 3.48 9.21
C TYR A 43 -6.85 3.45 7.81
N GLU A 44 -7.24 4.60 7.28
CA GLU A 44 -7.72 4.73 5.91
C GLU A 44 -6.66 4.29 4.89
N ILE A 45 -5.44 4.79 5.05
CA ILE A 45 -4.32 4.39 4.20
C ILE A 45 -4.07 2.89 4.30
N PHE A 46 -4.05 2.35 5.52
CA PHE A 46 -3.84 0.93 5.75
C PHE A 46 -4.91 0.07 5.08
N ASP A 47 -6.19 0.46 5.20
CA ASP A 47 -7.30 -0.27 4.58
C ASP A 47 -7.22 -0.31 3.06
N ILE A 48 -6.82 0.81 2.45
CA ILE A 48 -6.64 0.88 1.02
C ILE A 48 -5.59 -0.13 0.53
N ILE A 49 -4.48 -0.28 1.26
CA ILE A 49 -3.31 -1.02 0.76
C ILE A 49 -3.20 -2.46 1.30
N ARG A 50 -3.77 -2.78 2.47
CA ARG A 50 -3.60 -4.09 3.12
C ARG A 50 -4.10 -5.27 2.30
N THR A 51 -5.12 -5.05 1.46
CA THR A 51 -5.75 -6.07 0.62
C THR A 51 -5.03 -6.32 -0.72
N ILE A 52 -3.97 -5.56 -1.03
CA ILE A 52 -3.18 -5.81 -2.23
C ILE A 52 -2.57 -7.23 -2.12
N THR A 53 -2.78 -8.05 -3.15
CA THR A 53 -2.21 -9.40 -3.22
C THR A 53 -0.75 -9.35 -3.61
N ASP A 54 0.08 -10.18 -2.98
CA ASP A 54 1.49 -10.32 -3.32
C ASP A 54 1.66 -10.98 -4.71
N PRO A 55 2.61 -10.55 -5.56
CA PRO A 55 2.78 -11.11 -6.90
C PRO A 55 3.31 -12.55 -6.91
N GLU A 56 3.84 -13.03 -5.80
CA GLU A 56 4.50 -14.34 -5.70
C GLU A 56 3.71 -15.33 -4.83
N HIS A 57 2.92 -14.82 -3.88
CA HIS A 57 2.17 -15.64 -2.93
C HIS A 57 0.67 -15.30 -2.98
N PRO A 58 -0.21 -16.30 -2.80
CA PRO A 58 -1.66 -16.07 -2.78
C PRO A 58 -2.15 -15.48 -1.45
N TYR A 59 -1.44 -14.47 -0.95
CA TYR A 59 -1.72 -13.77 0.30
C TYR A 59 -1.63 -12.27 0.09
N ASN A 60 -2.33 -11.50 0.92
CA ASN A 60 -2.28 -10.06 0.88
C ASN A 60 -1.08 -9.49 1.67
N LEU A 61 -0.82 -8.18 1.52
CA LEU A 61 0.33 -7.53 2.13
C LEU A 61 0.28 -7.54 3.66
N GLU A 62 -0.91 -7.52 4.26
CA GLU A 62 -1.07 -7.63 5.71
C GLU A 62 -0.75 -9.05 6.20
N GLU A 63 -1.28 -10.08 5.54
CA GLU A 63 -1.05 -11.48 5.89
C GLU A 63 0.43 -11.85 5.82
N LEU A 64 1.15 -11.30 4.85
CA LEU A 64 2.60 -11.49 4.70
C LEU A 64 3.44 -10.57 5.59
N ASN A 65 2.80 -9.72 6.40
CA ASN A 65 3.46 -8.71 7.21
C ASN A 65 4.44 -7.82 6.42
N ILE A 66 4.09 -7.56 5.15
CA ILE A 66 4.84 -6.63 4.27
C ILE A 66 4.59 -5.20 4.70
N ILE A 67 3.36 -4.92 5.20
CA ILE A 67 2.94 -3.64 5.76
C ILE A 67 2.26 -3.83 7.11
N SER A 68 2.38 -2.81 7.96
CA SER A 68 1.66 -2.69 9.23
C SER A 68 1.24 -1.24 9.46
N LEU A 69 0.38 -0.99 10.45
CA LEU A 69 -0.02 0.39 10.81
C LEU A 69 1.16 1.28 11.19
N ASP A 70 2.17 0.71 11.86
CA ASP A 70 3.37 1.44 12.28
C ASP A 70 4.25 1.88 11.11
N ASP A 71 4.00 1.33 9.92
CA ASP A 71 4.73 1.66 8.69
C ASP A 71 4.10 2.83 7.91
N ILE A 72 3.03 3.42 8.45
CA ILE A 72 2.29 4.50 7.78
C ILE A 72 2.40 5.79 8.59
N SER A 73 2.72 6.87 7.91
CA SER A 73 2.75 8.22 8.45
C SER A 73 1.89 9.15 7.61
N VAL A 74 1.02 9.92 8.24
CA VAL A 74 0.15 10.91 7.58
C VAL A 74 0.38 12.27 8.22
N ASP A 75 0.84 13.23 7.42
CA ASP A 75 0.97 14.63 7.79
C ASP A 75 -0.05 15.45 6.99
N ASN A 76 -1.18 15.75 7.63
CA ASN A 76 -2.26 16.51 6.99
C ASN A 76 -1.90 17.97 6.76
N ASP A 77 -1.05 18.55 7.58
CA ASP A 77 -0.66 19.96 7.48
C ASP A 77 0.25 20.19 6.26
N ASN A 78 1.19 19.29 6.03
CA ASN A 78 2.07 19.30 4.86
C ASN A 78 1.51 18.49 3.67
N ARG A 79 0.37 17.83 3.86
CA ARG A 79 -0.27 16.95 2.86
C ARG A 79 0.68 15.90 2.33
N LEU A 80 1.35 15.21 3.24
CA LEU A 80 2.32 14.16 2.95
C LEU A 80 1.88 12.84 3.57
N ILE A 81 1.84 11.80 2.76
CA ILE A 81 1.62 10.42 3.19
C ILE A 81 2.89 9.63 2.88
N THR A 82 3.43 8.95 3.88
CA THR A 82 4.59 8.09 3.71
C THR A 82 4.22 6.67 4.13
N VAL A 83 4.47 5.72 3.26
CA VAL A 83 4.25 4.30 3.49
C VAL A 83 5.57 3.55 3.38
N TYR A 84 5.95 2.86 4.42
CA TYR A 84 7.08 1.93 4.40
C TYR A 84 6.57 0.50 4.19
N PHE A 85 7.34 -0.31 3.48
CA PHE A 85 7.03 -1.73 3.30
C PHE A 85 8.30 -2.59 3.36
N SER A 86 8.14 -3.83 3.78
CA SER A 86 9.24 -4.80 3.90
C SER A 86 8.99 -5.95 2.93
N PRO A 87 9.65 -6.00 1.76
CA PRO A 87 9.45 -7.08 0.81
C PRO A 87 9.91 -8.42 1.41
N THR A 88 9.17 -9.49 1.13
CA THR A 88 9.47 -10.85 1.62
C THR A 88 10.75 -11.43 1.04
N ILE A 89 11.16 -10.95 -0.12
CA ILE A 89 12.33 -11.43 -0.86
C ILE A 89 13.20 -10.24 -1.27
N GLU A 90 14.51 -10.43 -1.19
CA GLU A 90 15.51 -9.45 -1.67
C GLU A 90 15.60 -9.44 -3.21
N ASN A 91 14.43 -9.43 -3.89
CA ASN A 91 14.36 -9.34 -5.34
C ASN A 91 13.79 -7.98 -5.76
N CYS A 92 14.63 -7.16 -6.35
CA CYS A 92 14.27 -5.81 -6.80
C CYS A 92 13.04 -5.76 -7.72
N GLY A 93 12.78 -6.82 -8.51
CA GLY A 93 11.63 -6.89 -9.41
C GLY A 93 10.30 -6.92 -8.65
N PHE A 94 10.15 -7.82 -7.70
CA PHE A 94 8.93 -7.94 -6.91
C PHE A 94 8.74 -6.78 -5.93
N ALA A 95 9.80 -6.32 -5.29
CA ALA A 95 9.74 -5.12 -4.46
C ALA A 95 9.26 -3.89 -5.25
N SER A 96 9.72 -3.75 -6.50
CA SER A 96 9.24 -2.69 -7.40
C SER A 96 7.75 -2.81 -7.71
N LEU A 97 7.27 -4.03 -8.01
CA LEU A 97 5.84 -4.28 -8.28
C LEU A 97 4.97 -3.95 -7.08
N ILE A 98 5.34 -4.41 -5.89
CA ILE A 98 4.62 -4.13 -4.65
C ILE A 98 4.58 -2.61 -4.39
N GLY A 99 5.72 -1.93 -4.42
CA GLY A 99 5.79 -0.50 -4.16
C GLY A 99 5.00 0.34 -5.17
N LEU A 100 5.07 0.01 -6.45
CA LEU A 100 4.28 0.68 -7.50
C LEU A 100 2.79 0.41 -7.34
N SER A 101 2.39 -0.80 -6.94
CA SER A 101 0.98 -1.15 -6.70
C SER A 101 0.41 -0.38 -5.51
N ILE A 102 1.16 -0.28 -4.40
CA ILE A 102 0.80 0.55 -3.25
C ILE A 102 0.60 1.99 -3.70
N LYS A 103 1.58 2.57 -4.38
CA LYS A 103 1.54 3.96 -4.82
C LYS A 103 0.38 4.23 -5.77
N LYS A 104 0.19 3.39 -6.77
CA LYS A 104 -0.88 3.53 -7.75
C LYS A 104 -2.25 3.45 -7.10
N LYS A 105 -2.44 2.51 -6.17
CA LYS A 105 -3.70 2.35 -5.45
C LYS A 105 -4.00 3.59 -4.61
N LEU A 106 -3.03 4.09 -3.86
CA LEU A 106 -3.20 5.33 -3.09
C LEU A 106 -3.51 6.54 -3.96
N LEU A 107 -2.83 6.70 -5.10
CA LEU A 107 -3.11 7.79 -6.04
C LEU A 107 -4.52 7.75 -6.63
N ASN A 108 -5.14 6.57 -6.72
CA ASN A 108 -6.51 6.44 -7.22
C ASN A 108 -7.57 6.76 -6.17
N PHE A 109 -7.28 6.54 -4.89
CA PHE A 109 -8.25 6.70 -3.81
C PHE A 109 -8.05 7.98 -2.99
N ILE A 110 -6.84 8.51 -2.97
CA ILE A 110 -6.48 9.69 -2.17
C ILE A 110 -6.54 10.94 -3.04
N SER A 111 -6.98 12.04 -2.44
CA SER A 111 -7.01 13.35 -3.10
C SER A 111 -5.64 13.72 -3.71
N PRO A 112 -5.60 14.24 -4.95
CA PRO A 112 -4.36 14.65 -5.62
C PRO A 112 -3.63 15.81 -4.92
N LYS A 113 -4.23 16.37 -3.85
CA LYS A 113 -3.58 17.39 -3.01
C LYS A 113 -2.47 16.80 -2.14
N TYR A 114 -2.47 15.48 -1.89
CA TYR A 114 -1.46 14.81 -1.07
C TYR A 114 -0.29 14.31 -1.92
N ASN A 115 0.91 14.51 -1.42
CA ASN A 115 2.10 13.83 -1.91
C ASN A 115 2.20 12.47 -1.22
N ILE A 116 2.46 11.43 -2.00
CA ILE A 116 2.53 10.07 -1.49
C ILE A 116 3.93 9.53 -1.75
N ASP A 117 4.64 9.15 -0.70
CA ASP A 117 5.93 8.49 -0.78
C ASP A 117 5.82 7.03 -0.34
N VAL A 118 6.34 6.13 -1.17
CA VAL A 118 6.39 4.70 -0.87
C VAL A 118 7.85 4.28 -0.82
N LEU A 119 8.26 3.70 0.30
CA LEU A 119 9.66 3.43 0.61
C LEU A 119 9.86 2.02 1.17
N ILE A 120 10.95 1.38 0.81
CA ILE A 120 11.40 0.16 1.48
C ILE A 120 11.83 0.51 2.91
N LYS A 121 11.30 -0.22 3.88
CA LYS A 121 11.69 -0.11 5.28
C LYS A 121 13.11 -0.67 5.44
N GLU A 122 13.99 0.11 6.07
CA GLU A 122 15.37 -0.29 6.33
C GLU A 122 16.13 -0.78 5.09
N PRO A 123 16.38 0.11 4.10
CA PRO A 123 17.09 -0.27 2.87
C PRO A 123 18.50 -0.79 3.20
N LYS A 124 18.80 -2.02 2.80
CA LYS A 124 20.02 -2.74 3.19
C LYS A 124 21.19 -2.48 2.23
N ASN A 125 20.89 -2.05 1.02
CA ASN A 125 21.89 -1.89 -0.05
C ASN A 125 21.55 -0.72 -0.97
N GLU A 126 22.47 -0.40 -1.90
CA GLU A 126 22.28 0.69 -2.87
C GLU A 126 21.11 0.41 -3.85
N ASN A 127 20.79 -0.85 -4.14
CA ASN A 127 19.67 -1.19 -4.99
C ASN A 127 18.34 -0.81 -4.34
N ASP A 128 18.18 -1.03 -3.04
CA ASP A 128 16.98 -0.64 -2.29
C ASP A 128 16.80 0.88 -2.29
N LYS A 129 17.90 1.63 -2.11
CA LYS A 129 17.87 3.10 -2.15
C LYS A 129 17.51 3.61 -3.55
N ASN A 130 18.05 2.99 -4.59
CA ASN A 130 17.73 3.31 -5.97
C ASN A 130 16.26 2.99 -6.28
N LEU A 131 15.75 1.87 -5.76
CA LEU A 131 14.37 1.48 -5.90
C LEU A 131 13.42 2.48 -5.25
N ASN A 132 13.74 2.97 -4.04
CA ASN A 132 12.98 4.02 -3.37
C ASN A 132 12.86 5.28 -4.22
N LYS A 133 13.94 5.70 -4.88
CA LYS A 133 13.91 6.83 -5.83
C LYS A 133 13.02 6.53 -7.04
N GLN A 134 13.14 5.33 -7.60
CA GLN A 134 12.43 4.93 -8.80
C GLN A 134 10.92 4.81 -8.58
N MET A 135 10.47 4.30 -7.45
CA MET A 135 9.04 4.19 -7.11
C MET A 135 8.36 5.55 -6.93
N ASN A 136 9.13 6.58 -6.56
CA ASN A 136 8.63 7.93 -6.34
C ASN A 136 8.85 8.87 -7.55
N ASP A 137 9.44 8.37 -8.63
CA ASP A 137 9.61 9.09 -9.89
C ASP A 137 8.30 9.09 -10.70
N LYS A 138 7.80 10.29 -11.04
CA LYS A 138 6.56 10.47 -11.80
C LYS A 138 6.63 9.85 -13.19
N GLU A 139 7.75 9.99 -13.90
CA GLU A 139 7.91 9.44 -15.25
C GLU A 139 7.85 7.90 -15.26
N ARG A 140 8.43 7.26 -14.24
CA ARG A 140 8.33 5.82 -14.08
C ARG A 140 6.94 5.35 -13.72
N LEU A 141 6.24 6.11 -12.90
CA LEU A 141 4.86 5.81 -12.55
C LEU A 141 3.96 5.86 -13.80
N GLU A 142 4.14 6.87 -14.63
CA GLU A 142 3.42 6.99 -15.91
C GLU A 142 3.78 5.85 -16.87
N ALA A 143 5.06 5.50 -16.98
CA ALA A 143 5.52 4.37 -17.79
C ALA A 143 4.97 3.03 -17.29
N SER A 144 4.79 2.86 -15.98
CA SER A 144 4.19 1.66 -15.38
C SER A 144 2.74 1.47 -15.79
N ASN A 145 2.02 2.55 -16.05
CA ASN A 145 0.64 2.52 -16.56
C ASN A 145 0.53 1.96 -17.98
N LEU A 146 1.63 1.90 -18.72
CA LEU A 146 1.71 1.31 -20.07
C LEU A 146 2.20 -0.14 -20.06
N ASN A 147 2.72 -0.62 -18.92
CA ASN A 147 3.23 -1.98 -18.79
C ASN A 147 2.08 -2.94 -18.47
N LYS A 148 1.76 -3.82 -19.44
CA LYS A 148 0.66 -4.76 -19.33
C LYS A 148 0.75 -5.66 -18.09
N ASN A 149 1.94 -6.15 -17.75
CA ASN A 149 2.13 -7.02 -16.58
C ASN A 149 1.80 -6.30 -15.27
N ILE A 150 2.12 -5.01 -15.18
CA ILE A 150 1.79 -4.18 -14.01
C ILE A 150 0.29 -3.87 -13.97
N ILE A 151 -0.32 -3.63 -15.12
CA ILE A 151 -1.77 -3.38 -15.24
C ILE A 151 -2.54 -4.63 -14.85
N ASP A 152 -2.17 -5.78 -15.41
CA ASP A 152 -2.84 -7.06 -15.15
C ASP A 152 -2.72 -7.41 -13.63
N PHE A 153 -1.51 -7.30 -13.08
CA PHE A 153 -1.30 -7.51 -11.64
C PHE A 153 -2.12 -6.54 -10.78
N TYR A 154 -2.13 -5.25 -11.14
CA TYR A 154 -2.91 -4.24 -10.41
C TYR A 154 -4.42 -4.52 -10.48
N SER A 155 -4.94 -4.93 -11.65
CA SER A 155 -6.38 -5.24 -11.81
C SER A 155 -6.80 -6.44 -10.96
N GLU A 156 -5.99 -7.50 -10.93
CA GLU A 156 -6.26 -8.66 -10.09
C GLU A 156 -6.18 -8.32 -8.58
N ALA A 157 -5.19 -7.51 -8.20
CA ALA A 157 -4.98 -7.13 -6.80
C ALA A 157 -6.03 -6.14 -6.23
N THR A 158 -6.84 -5.50 -7.09
CA THR A 158 -7.79 -4.44 -6.68
C THR A 158 -9.26 -4.87 -6.66
N ILE A 159 -9.59 -6.04 -7.20
CA ILE A 159 -10.99 -6.53 -7.31
C ILE A 159 -11.69 -6.52 -5.94
N ASP A 160 -11.03 -6.99 -4.89
CA ASP A 160 -11.61 -7.07 -3.53
C ASP A 160 -11.85 -5.69 -2.87
N THR A 161 -11.19 -4.65 -3.37
CA THR A 161 -11.26 -3.31 -2.74
C THR A 161 -12.52 -2.55 -3.13
N GLU A 162 -13.00 -2.70 -4.36
CA GLU A 162 -14.27 -2.08 -4.76
C GLU A 162 -15.44 -2.70 -3.99
N GLU A 163 -15.41 -4.01 -3.77
CA GLU A 163 -16.41 -4.71 -2.98
C GLU A 163 -16.38 -4.27 -1.51
N TYR A 164 -15.20 -4.11 -0.93
CA TYR A 164 -15.01 -3.60 0.43
C TYR A 164 -15.46 -2.13 0.58
N LEU A 165 -15.13 -1.26 -0.36
CA LEU A 165 -15.57 0.14 -0.34
C LEU A 165 -17.07 0.27 -0.54
N ASN A 166 -17.69 -0.60 -1.32
CA ASN A 166 -19.14 -0.67 -1.47
C ASN A 166 -19.82 -1.15 -0.18
N PHE A 167 -19.20 -2.08 0.53
CA PHE A 167 -19.65 -2.51 1.86
C PHE A 167 -19.61 -1.37 2.89
N LEU A 168 -18.56 -0.54 2.87
CA LEU A 168 -18.45 0.62 3.77
C LEU A 168 -19.46 1.74 3.46
N LYS A 169 -19.97 1.80 2.22
CA LYS A 169 -20.98 2.77 1.78
C LYS A 169 -22.42 2.29 1.98
N SER A 170 -22.61 1.02 2.28
CA SER A 170 -23.91 0.41 2.57
C SER A 170 -24.26 0.52 4.05
#